data_9793678906734fc3776958ec61b721a4
#
_entry.id   9793678906734fc3776958ec61b721a4
#
_cell.length_a   1.000
_cell.length_b   1.000
_cell.length_c   1.000
_cell.angle_alpha   90.00
_cell.angle_beta   90.00
_cell.angle_gamma   90.00
#
_symmetry.space_group_name_H-M   'P 1'
#
loop_
_entity.id
_entity.type
_entity.pdbx_description
1 polymer ?
#
loop_
_entity_poly.entity_id
_entity_poly.type
_entity_poly.pdbx_seq_one_letter_code
_entity_poly.pdbx_strand_id
1 'polypeptide(L)'
;MKLTDITEQKSEDKMKYKITFEDEQLTCLAEAGTTVLEAQIAAGMTPDAFCGGNGKCGKCKVVINGKEVLACKTAVDRDMTVYTGNKKEDRAQILAQGSGRQAEFSPGNLPEGTDTPLLSAVDIGSTSVVAYLLDGTNGELLGTKSILNPQRQFGADVVSRCSYALNNGGEALSGCIRNAVNILLRELAKGAGRNPEDIVRIVMVGNSCMHHLFLGIPTDTLALAPYTPKVTEAQELMAARYDIHVHPRAQLWWLPNIGGFVGADTVGCLVASDLDTCEEMTLLVDIGTNGELVLGNRDGLIACSTAAGPAFEGAKITCGMRGSKGAIDHVTVKDGETICHVIGETEAVGICGSGLLDGAACLLKLGKIDETGRLEKEYHFTDRVFLNQKDIRELQLAKAAIAAGIRSLCEKKGIKVSDISRVLIAGAFGNYLDPASACAIGMIPPELQTRITSIGNAAGEGACMAAVNREQFERSRILAQKAEFVELALDMGFQEIYVEEMEFPGESEHE
;
A
#
# COMPACT_ATOMS: atom_id res chain seq x y z
N MET A 1 16.61 -22.45 -57.56
CA MET A 1 18.06 -22.36 -57.36
C MET A 1 18.32 -20.99 -56.73
N LYS A 2 18.48 -20.86 -55.50
CA LYS A 2 19.52 -20.59 -54.53
C LYS A 2 18.86 -20.47 -53.12
N LEU A 3 19.24 -21.37 -52.24
CA LEU A 3 19.17 -21.22 -50.80
C LEU A 3 20.11 -20.07 -50.41
N THR A 4 19.67 -19.20 -49.52
CA THR A 4 20.57 -18.31 -48.81
C THR A 4 20.09 -18.20 -47.35
N ASP A 5 20.89 -18.80 -46.54
CA ASP A 5 21.32 -18.41 -45.18
C ASP A 5 20.28 -18.00 -44.16
N ILE A 6 19.93 -18.99 -43.35
CA ILE A 6 19.47 -18.78 -41.97
C ILE A 6 20.73 -18.44 -41.15
N THR A 7 20.94 -17.19 -40.82
CA THR A 7 21.93 -16.78 -39.83
C THR A 7 21.44 -17.21 -38.45
N GLU A 8 22.02 -18.28 -37.92
CA GLU A 8 22.00 -18.61 -36.49
C GLU A 8 22.57 -17.43 -35.72
N GLN A 9 21.72 -16.71 -35.01
CA GLN A 9 22.17 -15.83 -33.92
C GLN A 9 22.72 -16.73 -32.82
N LYS A 10 24.05 -16.86 -32.76
CA LYS A 10 24.76 -17.39 -31.59
C LYS A 10 24.39 -16.49 -30.39
N SER A 11 23.70 -17.05 -29.43
CA SER A 11 23.62 -16.46 -28.09
C SER A 11 25.05 -16.44 -27.54
N GLU A 12 25.64 -15.27 -27.39
CA GLU A 12 26.86 -15.09 -26.64
C GLU A 12 26.55 -15.54 -25.20
N ASP A 13 27.18 -16.62 -24.75
CA ASP A 13 27.13 -17.10 -23.37
C ASP A 13 27.75 -16.01 -22.48
N LYS A 14 26.92 -15.14 -21.89
CA LYS A 14 27.36 -14.11 -20.97
C LYS A 14 27.93 -14.76 -19.74
N MET A 15 29.10 -14.31 -19.32
CA MET A 15 29.78 -14.78 -18.13
C MET A 15 28.86 -14.55 -16.90
N LYS A 16 28.69 -15.58 -16.05
CA LYS A 16 27.88 -15.52 -14.83
C LYS A 16 28.76 -15.55 -13.61
N TYR A 17 28.42 -14.75 -12.63
CA TYR A 17 29.11 -14.64 -11.37
C TYR A 17 28.22 -15.08 -10.21
N LYS A 18 28.83 -15.64 -9.18
CA LYS A 18 28.17 -16.06 -7.95
C LYS A 18 28.03 -14.89 -7.00
N ILE A 19 26.80 -14.53 -6.65
CA ILE A 19 26.49 -13.49 -5.69
C ILE A 19 25.95 -14.13 -4.43
N THR A 20 26.62 -13.89 -3.31
CA THR A 20 26.19 -14.39 -1.98
C THR A 20 25.70 -13.23 -1.13
N PHE A 21 24.45 -13.30 -0.70
CA PHE A 21 23.82 -12.37 0.24
C PHE A 21 23.96 -12.97 1.64
N GLU A 22 24.92 -12.46 2.40
CA GLU A 22 25.38 -13.09 3.64
C GLU A 22 24.32 -13.03 4.74
N ASP A 23 23.62 -11.88 4.87
CA ASP A 23 22.62 -11.69 5.92
C ASP A 23 21.40 -12.60 5.75
N GLU A 24 21.00 -12.88 4.52
CA GLU A 24 19.88 -13.76 4.16
C GLU A 24 20.29 -15.21 3.94
N GLN A 25 21.59 -15.48 3.85
CA GLN A 25 22.14 -16.81 3.49
C GLN A 25 21.62 -17.31 2.13
N LEU A 26 21.47 -16.40 1.17
CA LEU A 26 21.03 -16.69 -0.18
C LEU A 26 22.20 -16.56 -1.16
N THR A 27 22.12 -17.34 -2.24
CA THR A 27 23.11 -17.28 -3.33
C THR A 27 22.40 -17.38 -4.66
N CYS A 28 22.79 -16.56 -5.64
CA CYS A 28 22.33 -16.67 -7.02
C CYS A 28 23.49 -16.56 -8.01
N LEU A 29 23.22 -16.92 -9.27
CA LEU A 29 24.11 -16.66 -10.39
C LEU A 29 23.53 -15.46 -11.17
N ALA A 30 24.34 -14.41 -11.33
CA ALA A 30 23.97 -13.21 -12.07
C ALA A 30 24.88 -13.00 -13.28
N GLU A 31 24.33 -12.54 -14.39
CA GLU A 31 25.09 -12.24 -15.59
C GLU A 31 26.00 -11.02 -15.38
N ALA A 32 27.16 -11.04 -16.01
CA ALA A 32 28.05 -9.88 -16.05
C ALA A 32 27.34 -8.63 -16.56
N GLY A 33 27.46 -7.52 -15.83
CA GLY A 33 26.85 -6.24 -16.15
C GLY A 33 25.45 -6.03 -15.61
N THR A 34 24.76 -7.06 -15.04
CA THR A 34 23.53 -6.85 -14.25
C THR A 34 23.85 -6.10 -12.97
N THR A 35 22.89 -5.41 -12.39
CA THR A 35 23.10 -4.72 -11.12
C THR A 35 22.97 -5.68 -9.93
N VAL A 36 23.61 -5.32 -8.81
CA VAL A 36 23.43 -6.06 -7.54
C VAL A 36 21.96 -6.06 -7.11
N LEU A 37 21.20 -5.01 -7.43
CA LEU A 37 19.75 -4.95 -7.21
C LEU A 37 19.00 -6.04 -7.98
N GLU A 38 19.32 -6.22 -9.28
CA GLU A 38 18.74 -7.28 -10.11
C GLU A 38 19.12 -8.67 -9.60
N ALA A 39 20.35 -8.84 -9.11
CA ALA A 39 20.80 -10.08 -8.46
C ALA A 39 20.02 -10.38 -7.16
N GLN A 40 19.75 -9.36 -6.32
CA GLN A 40 18.90 -9.51 -5.13
C GLN A 40 17.50 -10.02 -5.50
N ILE A 41 16.92 -9.41 -6.53
CA ILE A 41 15.59 -9.79 -7.04
C ILE A 41 15.58 -11.22 -7.58
N ALA A 42 16.60 -11.60 -8.39
CA ALA A 42 16.74 -12.95 -8.91
C ALA A 42 16.94 -13.99 -7.82
N ALA A 43 17.51 -13.61 -6.68
CA ALA A 43 17.61 -14.43 -5.47
C ALA A 43 16.30 -14.53 -4.66
N GLY A 44 15.22 -13.87 -5.11
CA GLY A 44 13.93 -13.87 -4.42
C GLY A 44 13.82 -12.87 -3.28
N MET A 45 14.73 -11.89 -3.20
CA MET A 45 14.70 -10.83 -2.21
C MET A 45 13.81 -9.66 -2.65
N THR A 46 13.37 -8.85 -1.69
CA THR A 46 12.58 -7.63 -1.92
C THR A 46 13.34 -6.40 -1.42
N PRO A 47 14.35 -5.92 -2.14
CA PRO A 47 15.17 -4.78 -1.71
C PRO A 47 14.39 -3.45 -1.71
N ASP A 48 14.81 -2.51 -0.85
CA ASP A 48 14.21 -1.18 -0.74
C ASP A 48 14.65 -0.27 -1.90
N ALA A 49 14.13 -0.54 -3.09
CA ALA A 49 14.45 0.20 -4.33
C ALA A 49 13.29 1.12 -4.76
N PHE A 50 12.86 2.03 -3.88
CA PHE A 50 11.69 2.90 -4.09
C PHE A 50 11.67 3.71 -5.39
N CYS A 51 12.79 3.95 -6.03
CA CYS A 51 12.86 4.65 -7.30
C CYS A 51 12.95 3.71 -8.52
N GLY A 52 12.62 2.42 -8.36
CA GLY A 52 12.72 1.43 -9.44
C GLY A 52 14.15 1.25 -9.99
N GLY A 53 15.16 1.35 -9.13
CA GLY A 53 16.55 1.18 -9.54
C GLY A 53 17.21 2.41 -10.17
N ASN A 54 16.53 3.57 -10.23
CA ASN A 54 17.05 4.78 -10.91
C ASN A 54 18.15 5.52 -10.12
N GLY A 55 18.47 5.10 -8.88
CA GLY A 55 19.50 5.70 -8.03
C GLY A 55 19.12 7.01 -7.36
N LYS A 56 17.83 7.42 -7.45
CA LYS A 56 17.35 8.71 -6.94
C LYS A 56 16.99 8.70 -5.45
N CYS A 57 16.50 7.57 -4.92
CA CYS A 57 16.01 7.50 -3.54
C CYS A 57 17.11 7.21 -2.50
N GLY A 58 18.26 6.65 -2.92
CA GLY A 58 19.39 6.32 -2.04
C GLY A 58 19.09 5.20 -1.02
N LYS A 59 17.98 4.44 -1.15
CA LYS A 59 17.52 3.46 -0.13
C LYS A 59 18.05 2.04 -0.36
N CYS A 60 18.45 1.66 -1.58
CA CYS A 60 18.99 0.32 -1.88
C CYS A 60 20.48 0.18 -1.51
N LYS A 61 20.84 0.60 -0.30
CA LYS A 61 22.19 0.54 0.20
C LYS A 61 22.57 -0.89 0.57
N VAL A 62 23.76 -1.31 0.16
CA VAL A 62 24.38 -2.58 0.53
C VAL A 62 25.86 -2.37 0.82
N VAL A 63 26.47 -3.29 1.56
CA VAL A 63 27.91 -3.24 1.82
C VAL A 63 28.61 -4.33 1.00
N ILE A 64 29.58 -3.92 0.18
CA ILE A 64 30.42 -4.82 -0.62
C ILE A 64 31.89 -4.46 -0.33
N ASN A 65 32.68 -5.46 0.06
CA ASN A 65 34.08 -5.25 0.45
C ASN A 65 34.28 -4.13 1.51
N GLY A 66 33.36 -4.04 2.47
CA GLY A 66 33.39 -3.03 3.55
C GLY A 66 32.99 -1.62 3.14
N LYS A 67 32.54 -1.40 1.90
CA LYS A 67 32.07 -0.10 1.41
C LYS A 67 30.58 -0.12 1.19
N GLU A 68 29.88 0.92 1.69
CA GLU A 68 28.46 1.14 1.40
C GLU A 68 28.31 1.66 -0.04
N VAL A 69 27.46 1.00 -0.82
CA VAL A 69 27.15 1.33 -2.22
C VAL A 69 25.65 1.20 -2.49
N LEU A 70 25.17 1.80 -3.57
CA LEU A 70 23.79 1.60 -4.02
C LEU A 70 23.71 0.35 -4.91
N ALA A 71 22.95 -0.64 -4.50
CA ALA A 71 22.77 -1.89 -5.24
C ALA A 71 22.33 -1.67 -6.70
N CYS A 72 21.45 -0.69 -6.94
CA CYS A 72 20.97 -0.35 -8.28
C CYS A 72 22.00 0.38 -9.18
N LYS A 73 23.14 0.80 -8.65
CA LYS A 73 24.22 1.46 -9.40
C LYS A 73 25.50 0.63 -9.42
N THR A 74 25.50 -0.53 -8.79
CA THR A 74 26.67 -1.41 -8.71
C THR A 74 26.48 -2.60 -9.64
N ALA A 75 27.28 -2.66 -10.70
CA ALA A 75 27.25 -3.76 -11.65
C ALA A 75 27.96 -5.01 -11.09
N VAL A 76 27.46 -6.18 -11.47
CA VAL A 76 28.08 -7.47 -11.20
C VAL A 76 29.20 -7.67 -12.24
N ASP A 77 30.47 -7.70 -11.78
CA ASP A 77 31.66 -7.87 -12.60
C ASP A 77 32.54 -9.04 -12.14
N ARG A 78 32.20 -9.69 -11.03
CA ARG A 78 32.92 -10.80 -10.39
C ARG A 78 32.03 -11.49 -9.37
N ASP A 79 32.52 -12.57 -8.76
CA ASP A 79 31.90 -13.14 -7.56
C ASP A 79 31.90 -12.12 -6.42
N MET A 80 30.77 -11.94 -5.75
CA MET A 80 30.60 -10.92 -4.72
C MET A 80 29.94 -11.49 -3.48
N THR A 81 30.38 -11.02 -2.30
CA THR A 81 29.65 -11.15 -1.03
C THR A 81 29.04 -9.81 -0.70
N VAL A 82 27.73 -9.80 -0.52
CA VAL A 82 26.91 -8.62 -0.31
C VAL A 82 26.25 -8.70 1.06
N TYR A 83 26.42 -7.66 1.87
CA TYR A 83 25.71 -7.49 3.15
C TYR A 83 24.63 -6.45 2.96
N THR A 84 23.39 -6.83 3.22
CA THR A 84 22.21 -5.97 3.02
C THR A 84 21.82 -5.19 4.25
N GLY A 85 22.34 -5.58 5.43
CA GLY A 85 21.94 -5.04 6.72
C GLY A 85 20.59 -5.55 7.22
N ASN A 86 19.90 -6.35 6.41
CA ASN A 86 18.61 -6.94 6.78
C ASN A 86 18.82 -8.17 7.67
N LYS A 87 18.73 -8.00 8.99
CA LYS A 87 18.61 -9.14 9.89
C LYS A 87 17.24 -9.80 9.67
N LYS A 88 17.20 -11.14 9.68
CA LYS A 88 15.99 -11.97 9.49
C LYS A 88 14.77 -11.63 10.37
N GLU A 89 14.91 -10.73 11.34
CA GLU A 89 13.90 -10.37 12.33
C GLU A 89 13.15 -9.04 12.05
N ASP A 90 13.57 -8.22 11.09
CA ASP A 90 12.90 -6.96 10.76
C ASP A 90 11.79 -7.15 9.71
N ARG A 91 10.80 -8.01 10.01
CA ARG A 91 9.52 -7.94 9.33
C ARG A 91 8.78 -6.75 9.88
N ALA A 92 8.65 -5.69 9.09
CA ALA A 92 7.73 -4.58 9.39
C ALA A 92 6.38 -5.20 9.77
N GLN A 93 5.78 -4.74 10.87
CA GLN A 93 4.45 -5.17 11.25
C GLN A 93 3.48 -4.62 10.19
N ILE A 94 3.08 -5.49 9.25
CA ILE A 94 2.05 -5.17 8.29
C ILE A 94 0.72 -5.44 8.99
N LEU A 95 -0.11 -4.41 9.11
CA LEU A 95 -1.42 -4.55 9.71
C LEU A 95 -2.28 -5.46 8.83
N ALA A 96 -2.70 -6.57 9.42
CA ALA A 96 -3.53 -7.56 8.76
C ALA A 96 -4.93 -7.67 9.40
N GLN A 97 -5.16 -6.96 10.51
CA GLN A 97 -6.43 -6.99 11.24
C GLN A 97 -7.30 -5.79 10.84
N GLY A 98 -8.58 -6.06 10.54
CA GLY A 98 -9.61 -5.07 10.35
C GLY A 98 -10.35 -4.74 11.65
N SER A 99 -11.57 -4.20 11.54
CA SER A 99 -12.44 -3.85 12.69
C SER A 99 -13.00 -5.07 13.43
N GLY A 100 -12.84 -6.28 12.88
CA GLY A 100 -13.38 -7.52 13.42
C GLY A 100 -14.84 -7.78 12.98
N ARG A 101 -15.35 -7.07 11.99
CA ARG A 101 -16.67 -7.36 11.42
C ARG A 101 -16.66 -8.68 10.69
N GLN A 102 -17.73 -9.45 10.83
CA GLN A 102 -17.91 -10.74 10.20
C GLN A 102 -19.22 -10.75 9.42
N ALA A 103 -19.22 -11.43 8.27
CA ALA A 103 -20.44 -11.76 7.55
C ALA A 103 -20.96 -13.14 8.00
N GLU A 104 -22.25 -13.35 7.91
CA GLU A 104 -22.85 -14.67 8.05
C GLU A 104 -22.24 -15.63 7.02
N PHE A 105 -21.93 -16.85 7.43
CA PHE A 105 -21.35 -17.85 6.55
C PHE A 105 -22.39 -18.35 5.54
N SER A 106 -22.29 -17.92 4.32
CA SER A 106 -23.17 -18.29 3.19
C SER A 106 -22.39 -18.19 1.86
N PRO A 107 -21.38 -19.05 1.66
CA PRO A 107 -20.43 -18.92 0.54
C PRO A 107 -21.08 -19.20 -0.84
N GLY A 108 -22.31 -19.74 -0.88
CA GLY A 108 -22.91 -20.23 -2.12
C GLY A 108 -22.21 -21.50 -2.62
N ASN A 109 -22.25 -21.76 -3.92
CA ASN A 109 -21.68 -22.96 -4.51
C ASN A 109 -20.15 -22.93 -4.49
N LEU A 110 -19.55 -23.87 -3.79
CA LEU A 110 -18.11 -24.12 -3.82
C LEU A 110 -17.78 -25.28 -4.77
N PRO A 111 -16.61 -25.25 -5.43
CA PRO A 111 -16.13 -26.37 -6.23
C PRO A 111 -16.02 -27.64 -5.40
N GLU A 112 -16.52 -28.75 -5.93
CA GLU A 112 -16.36 -30.07 -5.33
C GLU A 112 -14.95 -30.60 -5.53
N GLY A 113 -14.47 -31.50 -4.67
CA GLY A 113 -13.20 -32.24 -4.81
C GLY A 113 -12.28 -32.15 -3.60
N THR A 114 -12.74 -31.54 -2.51
CA THR A 114 -12.08 -31.61 -1.19
C THR A 114 -13.14 -31.72 -0.10
N ASP A 115 -12.87 -32.56 0.90
CA ASP A 115 -13.72 -32.70 2.09
C ASP A 115 -13.52 -31.56 3.09
N THR A 116 -12.46 -30.79 2.90
CA THR A 116 -12.02 -29.73 3.81
C THR A 116 -11.73 -28.44 3.01
N PRO A 117 -12.75 -27.84 2.38
CA PRO A 117 -12.53 -26.66 1.55
C PRO A 117 -11.98 -25.49 2.35
N LEU A 118 -11.07 -24.75 1.73
CA LEU A 118 -10.53 -23.50 2.24
C LEU A 118 -10.94 -22.34 1.31
N LEU A 119 -11.19 -21.20 1.93
CA LEU A 119 -11.38 -19.93 1.22
C LEU A 119 -10.19 -19.02 1.54
N SER A 120 -9.91 -18.09 0.66
CA SER A 120 -8.89 -17.09 0.88
C SER A 120 -9.37 -15.71 0.45
N ALA A 121 -8.86 -14.69 1.11
CA ALA A 121 -8.95 -13.31 0.67
C ALA A 121 -7.54 -12.75 0.50
N VAL A 122 -7.33 -11.90 -0.50
CA VAL A 122 -6.01 -11.30 -0.75
C VAL A 122 -6.20 -9.81 -1.05
N ASP A 123 -5.56 -8.99 -0.24
CA ASP A 123 -5.45 -7.55 -0.44
C ASP A 123 -4.09 -7.23 -1.08
N ILE A 124 -4.12 -6.74 -2.32
CA ILE A 124 -2.94 -6.34 -3.07
C ILE A 124 -2.78 -4.82 -3.02
N GLY A 125 -2.18 -4.35 -1.93
CA GLY A 125 -1.79 -2.94 -1.82
C GLY A 125 -0.57 -2.60 -2.68
N SER A 126 -0.35 -1.31 -2.92
CA SER A 126 0.83 -0.82 -3.65
C SER A 126 2.13 -1.15 -2.92
N THR A 127 2.13 -1.17 -1.59
CA THR A 127 3.30 -1.39 -0.74
C THR A 127 3.39 -2.80 -0.18
N SER A 128 2.27 -3.38 0.22
CA SER A 128 2.19 -4.70 0.85
C SER A 128 1.10 -5.56 0.23
N VAL A 129 1.24 -6.88 0.38
CA VAL A 129 0.23 -7.86 0.02
C VAL A 129 -0.11 -8.64 1.27
N VAL A 130 -1.39 -8.69 1.60
CA VAL A 130 -1.93 -9.41 2.76
C VAL A 130 -2.84 -10.52 2.27
N ALA A 131 -2.66 -11.73 2.78
CA ALA A 131 -3.53 -12.87 2.48
C ALA A 131 -4.12 -13.44 3.77
N TYR A 132 -5.37 -13.85 3.70
CA TYR A 132 -6.17 -14.44 4.75
C TYR A 132 -6.59 -15.83 4.32
N LEU A 133 -6.57 -16.79 5.24
CA LEU A 133 -7.07 -18.15 5.03
C LEU A 133 -8.25 -18.38 5.95
N LEU A 134 -9.35 -18.85 5.37
CA LEU A 134 -10.62 -19.08 6.06
C LEU A 134 -11.06 -20.53 5.89
N ASP A 135 -11.69 -21.09 6.90
CA ASP A 135 -12.31 -22.42 6.82
C ASP A 135 -13.54 -22.33 5.92
N GLY A 136 -13.57 -23.15 4.87
CA GLY A 136 -14.67 -23.17 3.90
C GLY A 136 -15.94 -23.90 4.38
N THR A 137 -15.97 -24.37 5.64
CA THR A 137 -17.14 -25.02 6.25
C THR A 137 -17.89 -24.11 7.22
N ASN A 138 -17.20 -23.13 7.81
CA ASN A 138 -17.79 -22.26 8.84
C ASN A 138 -17.38 -20.77 8.72
N GLY A 139 -16.40 -20.45 7.86
CA GLY A 139 -15.91 -19.08 7.65
C GLY A 139 -14.88 -18.62 8.70
N GLU A 140 -14.40 -19.47 9.59
CA GLU A 140 -13.42 -19.11 10.62
C GLU A 140 -12.08 -18.69 10.00
N LEU A 141 -11.48 -17.63 10.51
CA LEU A 141 -10.15 -17.18 10.10
C LEU A 141 -9.08 -18.11 10.68
N LEU A 142 -8.41 -18.88 9.83
CA LEU A 142 -7.36 -19.82 10.20
C LEU A 142 -5.98 -19.19 10.27
N GLY A 143 -5.75 -18.09 9.59
CA GLY A 143 -4.47 -17.40 9.61
C GLY A 143 -4.38 -16.24 8.65
N THR A 144 -3.39 -15.39 8.90
CA THR A 144 -3.09 -14.23 8.07
C THR A 144 -1.59 -14.13 7.85
N LYS A 145 -1.19 -13.81 6.64
CA LYS A 145 0.21 -13.54 6.28
C LYS A 145 0.32 -12.36 5.34
N SER A 146 1.46 -11.70 5.43
CA SER A 146 1.74 -10.54 4.59
C SER A 146 3.19 -10.52 4.13
N ILE A 147 3.41 -9.91 2.97
CA ILE A 147 4.74 -9.62 2.43
C ILE A 147 4.74 -8.23 1.80
N LEU A 148 5.92 -7.69 1.57
CA LEU A 148 6.07 -6.50 0.75
C LEU A 148 5.71 -6.81 -0.71
N ASN A 149 4.99 -5.90 -1.36
CA ASN A 149 4.63 -6.06 -2.76
C ASN A 149 5.91 -6.07 -3.63
N PRO A 150 6.23 -7.20 -4.31
CA PRO A 150 7.46 -7.31 -5.09
C PRO A 150 7.48 -6.40 -6.32
N GLN A 151 6.33 -5.87 -6.76
CA GLN A 151 6.25 -4.92 -7.87
C GLN A 151 6.94 -3.58 -7.57
N ARG A 152 7.30 -3.30 -6.31
CA ARG A 152 8.06 -2.10 -5.90
C ARG A 152 9.39 -1.94 -6.64
N GLN A 153 10.00 -3.03 -7.07
CA GLN A 153 11.21 -3.02 -7.88
C GLN A 153 11.03 -2.34 -9.24
N PHE A 154 9.80 -2.29 -9.76
CA PHE A 154 9.44 -1.68 -11.05
C PHE A 154 8.93 -0.25 -10.91
N GLY A 155 8.58 0.18 -9.71
CA GLY A 155 8.10 1.53 -9.40
C GLY A 155 7.60 1.65 -7.96
N ALA A 156 7.84 2.82 -7.36
CA ALA A 156 7.44 3.08 -5.97
C ALA A 156 5.92 3.20 -5.80
N ASP A 157 5.27 3.75 -6.81
CA ASP A 157 3.84 4.09 -6.83
C ASP A 157 3.12 3.48 -8.04
N VAL A 158 1.81 3.62 -8.08
CA VAL A 158 0.94 3.05 -9.12
C VAL A 158 1.24 3.62 -10.50
N VAL A 159 1.49 4.92 -10.61
CA VAL A 159 1.75 5.59 -11.90
C VAL A 159 3.08 5.14 -12.49
N SER A 160 4.12 5.03 -11.66
CA SER A 160 5.43 4.53 -12.10
C SER A 160 5.37 3.07 -12.56
N ARG A 161 4.55 2.20 -11.93
CA ARG A 161 4.33 0.81 -12.37
C ARG A 161 3.54 0.73 -13.67
N CYS A 162 2.48 1.53 -13.82
CA CYS A 162 1.75 1.65 -15.09
C CYS A 162 2.67 2.10 -16.22
N SER A 163 3.52 3.12 -15.97
CA SER A 163 4.50 3.61 -16.93
C SER A 163 5.57 2.56 -17.27
N TYR A 164 6.03 1.79 -16.27
CA TYR A 164 6.94 0.68 -16.53
C TYR A 164 6.29 -0.38 -17.44
N ALA A 165 5.06 -0.79 -17.12
CA ALA A 165 4.32 -1.77 -17.93
C ALA A 165 4.09 -1.29 -19.37
N LEU A 166 3.82 0.00 -19.56
CA LEU A 166 3.64 0.61 -20.87
C LEU A 166 4.93 0.55 -21.71
N ASN A 167 6.08 0.81 -21.08
CA ASN A 167 7.36 0.90 -21.78
C ASN A 167 8.09 -0.44 -21.96
N ASN A 168 7.84 -1.42 -21.07
CA ASN A 168 8.62 -2.67 -20.99
C ASN A 168 7.74 -3.94 -21.06
N GLY A 169 6.42 -3.78 -21.15
CA GLY A 169 5.47 -4.89 -21.00
C GLY A 169 5.11 -5.15 -19.53
N GLY A 170 3.94 -5.75 -19.31
CA GLY A 170 3.38 -6.01 -17.97
C GLY A 170 3.74 -7.37 -17.37
N GLU A 171 4.34 -8.29 -18.15
CA GLU A 171 4.52 -9.70 -17.78
C GLU A 171 5.36 -9.87 -16.50
N ALA A 172 6.44 -9.10 -16.36
CA ALA A 172 7.30 -9.16 -15.18
C ALA A 172 6.56 -8.72 -13.89
N LEU A 173 5.72 -7.67 -14.00
CA LEU A 173 4.87 -7.19 -12.91
C LEU A 173 3.79 -8.22 -12.56
N SER A 174 3.12 -8.80 -13.56
CA SER A 174 2.11 -9.84 -13.37
C SER A 174 2.72 -11.10 -12.75
N GLY A 175 3.84 -11.57 -13.28
CA GLY A 175 4.53 -12.77 -12.81
C GLY A 175 4.99 -12.65 -11.36
N CYS A 176 5.62 -11.54 -10.97
CA CYS A 176 6.13 -11.40 -9.61
C CYS A 176 5.01 -11.30 -8.57
N ILE A 177 3.88 -10.62 -8.88
CA ILE A 177 2.76 -10.51 -7.92
C ILE A 177 2.00 -11.84 -7.79
N ARG A 178 1.78 -12.58 -8.89
CA ARG A 178 1.16 -13.91 -8.86
C ARG A 178 2.01 -14.91 -8.05
N ASN A 179 3.33 -14.88 -8.26
CA ASN A 179 4.24 -15.69 -7.45
C ASN A 179 4.18 -15.33 -5.96
N ALA A 180 4.10 -14.04 -5.62
CA ALA A 180 3.94 -13.59 -4.25
C ALA A 180 2.65 -14.14 -3.60
N VAL A 181 1.54 -14.10 -4.32
CA VAL A 181 0.26 -14.68 -3.88
C VAL A 181 0.41 -16.19 -3.68
N ASN A 182 1.04 -16.92 -4.61
CA ASN A 182 1.30 -18.36 -4.48
C ASN A 182 2.11 -18.70 -3.22
N ILE A 183 3.13 -17.89 -2.91
CA ILE A 183 3.94 -18.07 -1.69
C ILE A 183 3.07 -17.90 -0.45
N LEU A 184 2.28 -16.83 -0.38
CA LEU A 184 1.40 -16.54 0.77
C LEU A 184 0.37 -17.65 0.98
N LEU A 185 -0.34 -18.08 -0.07
CA LEU A 185 -1.36 -19.13 -0.01
C LEU A 185 -0.77 -20.48 0.47
N ARG A 186 0.40 -20.86 -0.08
CA ARG A 186 1.11 -22.08 0.31
C ARG A 186 1.54 -22.03 1.77
N GLU A 187 2.09 -20.91 2.23
CA GLU A 187 2.54 -20.76 3.61
C GLU A 187 1.38 -20.73 4.60
N LEU A 188 0.25 -20.13 4.21
CA LEU A 188 -0.97 -20.11 5.02
C LEU A 188 -1.56 -21.51 5.15
N ALA A 189 -1.74 -22.22 4.04
CA ALA A 189 -2.23 -23.60 4.05
C ALA A 189 -1.34 -24.50 4.91
N LYS A 190 -0.01 -24.43 4.71
CA LYS A 190 0.97 -25.18 5.53
C LYS A 190 0.87 -24.82 7.01
N GLY A 191 0.71 -23.53 7.36
CA GLY A 191 0.56 -23.07 8.74
C GLY A 191 -0.70 -23.60 9.43
N ALA A 192 -1.76 -23.83 8.66
CA ALA A 192 -3.02 -24.44 9.11
C ALA A 192 -2.99 -25.99 9.07
N GLY A 193 -1.86 -26.61 8.67
CA GLY A 193 -1.79 -28.07 8.50
C GLY A 193 -2.60 -28.61 7.31
N ARG A 194 -2.81 -27.79 6.29
CA ARG A 194 -3.63 -28.05 5.10
C ARG A 194 -2.79 -27.98 3.82
N ASN A 195 -3.39 -28.35 2.70
CA ASN A 195 -2.77 -28.26 1.38
C ASN A 195 -3.29 -27.03 0.61
N PRO A 196 -2.46 -26.40 -0.23
CA PRO A 196 -2.95 -25.32 -1.12
C PRO A 196 -4.09 -25.76 -2.04
N GLU A 197 -4.12 -27.06 -2.42
CA GLU A 197 -5.15 -27.65 -3.26
C GLU A 197 -6.53 -27.73 -2.54
N ASP A 198 -6.60 -27.50 -1.24
CA ASP A 198 -7.88 -27.37 -0.52
C ASP A 198 -8.50 -25.97 -0.71
N ILE A 199 -7.75 -24.97 -1.22
CA ILE A 199 -8.27 -23.62 -1.47
C ILE A 199 -9.12 -23.64 -2.74
N VAL A 200 -10.44 -23.48 -2.58
CA VAL A 200 -11.44 -23.58 -3.66
C VAL A 200 -11.96 -22.22 -4.13
N ARG A 201 -11.71 -21.15 -3.36
CA ARG A 201 -12.05 -19.78 -3.72
C ARG A 201 -11.03 -18.79 -3.17
N ILE A 202 -10.72 -17.78 -3.98
CA ILE A 202 -9.89 -16.64 -3.60
C ILE A 202 -10.64 -15.38 -3.98
N VAL A 203 -10.84 -14.46 -3.03
CA VAL A 203 -11.38 -13.12 -3.29
C VAL A 203 -10.24 -12.11 -3.23
N MET A 204 -10.14 -11.28 -4.25
CA MET A 204 -9.06 -10.33 -4.45
C MET A 204 -9.58 -8.91 -4.36
N VAL A 205 -8.82 -8.05 -3.68
CA VAL A 205 -8.98 -6.60 -3.68
C VAL A 205 -7.64 -5.93 -3.96
N GLY A 206 -7.68 -4.67 -4.29
CA GLY A 206 -6.54 -3.81 -4.61
C GLY A 206 -6.99 -2.65 -5.50
N ASN A 207 -6.19 -1.62 -5.63
CA ASN A 207 -6.51 -0.51 -6.51
C ASN A 207 -6.56 -0.92 -7.99
N SER A 208 -7.10 -0.06 -8.83
CA SER A 208 -7.32 -0.38 -10.26
C SER A 208 -6.03 -0.76 -10.99
N CYS A 209 -4.88 -0.17 -10.63
CA CYS A 209 -3.59 -0.53 -11.21
C CYS A 209 -3.16 -1.95 -10.78
N MET A 210 -3.28 -2.31 -9.49
CA MET A 210 -2.96 -3.65 -9.00
C MET A 210 -3.84 -4.72 -9.65
N HIS A 211 -5.14 -4.42 -9.84
CA HIS A 211 -6.08 -5.26 -10.57
C HIS A 211 -5.58 -5.54 -12.00
N HIS A 212 -5.29 -4.48 -12.77
CA HIS A 212 -4.83 -4.61 -14.15
C HIS A 212 -3.51 -5.38 -14.26
N LEU A 213 -2.54 -5.04 -13.41
CA LEU A 213 -1.22 -5.69 -13.40
C LEU A 213 -1.32 -7.17 -13.00
N PHE A 214 -2.18 -7.53 -12.04
CA PHE A 214 -2.37 -8.94 -11.66
C PHE A 214 -2.99 -9.75 -12.80
N LEU A 215 -4.03 -9.23 -13.44
CA LEU A 215 -4.74 -9.92 -14.53
C LEU A 215 -3.99 -9.85 -15.88
N GLY A 216 -2.97 -9.02 -16.01
CA GLY A 216 -2.25 -8.78 -17.26
C GLY A 216 -3.05 -7.90 -18.23
N ILE A 217 -3.95 -7.07 -17.72
CA ILE A 217 -4.70 -6.09 -18.52
C ILE A 217 -3.80 -4.88 -18.80
N PRO A 218 -3.74 -4.38 -20.05
CA PRO A 218 -2.95 -3.20 -20.38
C PRO A 218 -3.31 -1.98 -19.54
N THR A 219 -2.28 -1.27 -19.04
CA THR A 219 -2.42 -0.11 -18.14
C THR A 219 -2.27 1.25 -18.84
N ASP A 220 -2.32 1.27 -20.17
CA ASP A 220 -2.16 2.47 -21.00
C ASP A 220 -3.12 3.59 -20.61
N THR A 221 -4.39 3.27 -20.39
CA THR A 221 -5.42 4.23 -19.98
C THR A 221 -5.31 4.67 -18.52
N LEU A 222 -4.62 3.89 -17.66
CA LEU A 222 -4.31 4.25 -16.28
C LEU A 222 -3.01 5.05 -16.13
N ALA A 223 -2.11 4.96 -17.11
CA ALA A 223 -0.85 5.71 -17.10
C ALA A 223 -1.01 7.17 -17.53
N LEU A 224 -2.11 7.50 -18.21
CA LEU A 224 -2.38 8.80 -18.79
C LEU A 224 -3.76 9.34 -18.35
N ALA A 225 -3.85 10.65 -18.11
CA ALA A 225 -5.14 11.27 -17.80
C ALA A 225 -6.17 11.00 -18.91
N PRO A 226 -7.43 10.72 -18.57
CA PRO A 226 -8.11 10.81 -17.28
C PRO A 226 -8.00 9.55 -16.39
N TYR A 227 -6.95 8.75 -16.48
CA TYR A 227 -6.64 7.59 -15.62
C TYR A 227 -7.75 6.53 -15.54
N THR A 228 -8.37 6.22 -16.67
CA THR A 228 -9.57 5.36 -16.72
C THR A 228 -9.19 3.88 -16.71
N PRO A 229 -9.69 3.06 -15.78
CA PRO A 229 -9.50 1.60 -15.81
C PRO A 229 -10.28 0.99 -16.97
N LYS A 230 -9.70 -0.05 -17.60
CA LYS A 230 -10.36 -0.80 -18.69
C LYS A 230 -11.44 -1.75 -18.19
N VAL A 231 -11.36 -2.13 -16.92
CA VAL A 231 -12.31 -3.04 -16.28
C VAL A 231 -12.71 -2.45 -14.93
N THR A 232 -13.99 -2.21 -14.76
CA THR A 232 -14.60 -1.72 -13.53
C THR A 232 -15.48 -2.77 -12.86
N GLU A 233 -16.08 -3.70 -13.63
CA GLU A 233 -16.98 -4.72 -13.10
C GLU A 233 -16.23 -5.77 -12.28
N ALA A 234 -16.95 -6.36 -11.31
CA ALA A 234 -16.47 -7.50 -10.57
C ALA A 234 -16.18 -8.69 -11.51
N GLN A 235 -15.10 -9.40 -11.26
CA GLN A 235 -14.69 -10.53 -12.08
C GLN A 235 -14.85 -11.85 -11.34
N GLU A 236 -15.43 -12.85 -12.02
CA GLU A 236 -15.50 -14.25 -11.56
C GLU A 236 -14.69 -15.10 -12.55
N LEU A 237 -13.51 -15.51 -12.14
CA LEU A 237 -12.47 -16.10 -12.96
C LEU A 237 -12.06 -17.48 -12.40
N MET A 238 -11.25 -18.21 -13.17
CA MET A 238 -10.61 -19.44 -12.72
C MET A 238 -9.18 -19.15 -12.31
N ALA A 239 -8.79 -19.50 -11.09
CA ALA A 239 -7.44 -19.24 -10.53
C ALA A 239 -6.31 -19.83 -11.41
N ALA A 240 -6.52 -21.00 -11.98
CA ALA A 240 -5.57 -21.68 -12.87
C ALA A 240 -5.20 -20.89 -14.13
N ARG A 241 -6.04 -19.96 -14.60
CA ARG A 241 -5.73 -19.09 -15.76
C ARG A 241 -4.64 -18.04 -15.46
N TYR A 242 -4.37 -17.82 -14.20
CA TYR A 242 -3.44 -16.79 -13.72
C TYR A 242 -2.25 -17.40 -12.98
N ASP A 243 -1.92 -18.67 -13.25
CA ASP A 243 -0.81 -19.40 -12.61
C ASP A 243 -0.89 -19.39 -11.08
N ILE A 244 -2.09 -19.42 -10.51
CA ILE A 244 -2.32 -19.55 -9.06
C ILE A 244 -2.48 -21.04 -8.73
N HIS A 245 -1.57 -21.54 -7.90
CA HIS A 245 -1.38 -22.96 -7.59
C HIS A 245 -2.21 -23.37 -6.38
N VAL A 246 -3.48 -23.61 -6.60
CA VAL A 246 -4.51 -24.00 -5.64
C VAL A 246 -5.37 -25.13 -6.23
N HIS A 247 -6.56 -25.40 -5.72
CA HIS A 247 -7.45 -26.38 -6.31
C HIS A 247 -7.66 -26.12 -7.82
N PRO A 248 -7.62 -27.15 -8.71
CA PRO A 248 -7.69 -26.94 -10.17
C PRO A 248 -8.97 -26.22 -10.64
N ARG A 249 -10.06 -26.35 -9.90
CA ARG A 249 -11.34 -25.66 -10.17
C ARG A 249 -11.57 -24.45 -9.26
N ALA A 250 -10.53 -23.94 -8.58
CA ALA A 250 -10.67 -22.80 -7.69
C ALA A 250 -11.19 -21.56 -8.43
N GLN A 251 -12.16 -20.91 -7.80
CA GLN A 251 -12.71 -19.63 -8.25
C GLN A 251 -11.78 -18.50 -7.79
N LEU A 252 -11.49 -17.56 -8.67
CA LEU A 252 -10.80 -16.31 -8.38
C LEU A 252 -11.78 -15.18 -8.62
N TRP A 253 -12.24 -14.55 -7.57
CA TRP A 253 -13.16 -13.42 -7.63
C TRP A 253 -12.40 -12.14 -7.37
N TRP A 254 -12.66 -11.14 -8.19
CA TRP A 254 -12.12 -9.80 -7.96
C TRP A 254 -13.29 -8.84 -7.73
N LEU A 255 -13.23 -8.05 -6.64
CA LEU A 255 -14.25 -7.04 -6.38
C LEU A 255 -14.18 -5.95 -7.47
N PRO A 256 -15.29 -5.21 -7.73
CA PRO A 256 -15.33 -4.18 -8.76
C PRO A 256 -14.44 -2.97 -8.38
N ASN A 257 -14.03 -2.21 -9.39
CA ASN A 257 -13.41 -0.89 -9.21
C ASN A 257 -14.50 0.21 -9.35
N ILE A 258 -14.29 1.36 -8.72
CA ILE A 258 -15.19 2.52 -8.85
C ILE A 258 -14.76 3.37 -10.05
N GLY A 259 -13.49 3.78 -10.11
CA GLY A 259 -12.96 4.59 -11.20
C GLY A 259 -11.58 5.14 -10.90
N GLY A 260 -10.85 5.62 -11.90
CA GLY A 260 -9.49 6.10 -11.72
C GLY A 260 -8.61 5.09 -10.96
N PHE A 261 -8.02 5.51 -9.85
CA PHE A 261 -7.27 4.64 -8.96
C PHE A 261 -8.10 4.13 -7.77
N VAL A 262 -9.36 4.55 -7.62
CA VAL A 262 -10.30 4.07 -6.60
C VAL A 262 -10.76 2.67 -6.99
N GLY A 263 -10.16 1.68 -6.37
CA GLY A 263 -10.25 0.29 -6.78
C GLY A 263 -11.11 -0.60 -5.89
N ALA A 264 -10.88 -1.89 -6.07
CA ALA A 264 -11.55 -2.96 -5.33
C ALA A 264 -11.19 -2.95 -3.83
N ASP A 265 -10.06 -2.38 -3.43
CA ASP A 265 -9.67 -2.13 -2.04
C ASP A 265 -10.66 -1.16 -1.35
N THR A 266 -10.94 -0.02 -1.99
CA THR A 266 -11.96 0.92 -1.51
C THR A 266 -13.34 0.26 -1.44
N VAL A 267 -13.72 -0.53 -2.45
CA VAL A 267 -14.98 -1.30 -2.42
C VAL A 267 -14.97 -2.32 -1.28
N GLY A 268 -13.83 -2.97 -1.01
CA GLY A 268 -13.64 -3.83 0.17
C GLY A 268 -13.89 -3.07 1.47
N CYS A 269 -13.35 -1.86 1.62
CA CYS A 269 -13.63 -0.99 2.76
C CYS A 269 -15.12 -0.66 2.90
N LEU A 270 -15.81 -0.42 1.78
CA LEU A 270 -17.25 -0.19 1.79
C LEU A 270 -18.04 -1.44 2.19
N VAL A 271 -17.64 -2.64 1.76
CA VAL A 271 -18.24 -3.91 2.19
C VAL A 271 -18.06 -4.10 3.70
N ALA A 272 -16.90 -3.80 4.24
CA ALA A 272 -16.59 -3.92 5.67
C ALA A 272 -17.22 -2.81 6.53
N SER A 273 -17.77 -1.76 5.91
CA SER A 273 -18.43 -0.65 6.61
C SER A 273 -19.97 -0.73 6.48
N ASP A 274 -20.65 0.15 7.19
CA ASP A 274 -22.11 0.35 7.07
C ASP A 274 -22.48 1.66 6.34
N LEU A 275 -21.52 2.21 5.61
CA LEU A 275 -21.59 3.55 5.04
C LEU A 275 -22.75 3.73 4.06
N ASP A 276 -23.11 2.69 3.32
CA ASP A 276 -24.25 2.67 2.38
C ASP A 276 -25.61 2.44 3.02
N THR A 277 -25.66 2.18 4.31
CA THR A 277 -26.89 1.88 5.07
C THR A 277 -27.15 2.85 6.22
N CYS A 278 -26.13 3.57 6.70
CA CYS A 278 -26.27 4.55 7.77
C CYS A 278 -26.95 5.85 7.28
N GLU A 279 -27.60 6.56 8.20
CA GLU A 279 -28.18 7.89 7.93
C GLU A 279 -27.14 9.00 8.05
N GLU A 280 -26.16 8.79 8.90
CA GLU A 280 -25.13 9.75 9.26
C GLU A 280 -24.16 9.97 8.10
N MET A 281 -23.86 11.23 7.81
CA MET A 281 -22.81 11.58 6.84
C MET A 281 -21.47 11.08 7.35
N THR A 282 -20.88 10.15 6.62
CA THR A 282 -19.65 9.45 7.00
C THR A 282 -18.57 9.69 5.96
N LEU A 283 -17.38 10.03 6.42
CA LEU A 283 -16.16 10.09 5.63
C LEU A 283 -15.33 8.83 5.90
N LEU A 284 -15.00 8.08 4.86
CA LEU A 284 -14.00 7.02 4.87
C LEU A 284 -12.71 7.57 4.25
N VAL A 285 -11.59 7.36 4.91
CA VAL A 285 -10.26 7.74 4.45
C VAL A 285 -9.37 6.51 4.51
N ASP A 286 -8.94 6.00 3.38
CA ASP A 286 -7.92 4.94 3.31
C ASP A 286 -6.57 5.59 3.03
N ILE A 287 -5.66 5.54 4.01
CA ILE A 287 -4.36 6.22 3.94
C ILE A 287 -3.29 5.20 3.60
N GLY A 288 -2.90 5.18 2.33
CA GLY A 288 -1.77 4.41 1.81
C GLY A 288 -0.75 5.31 1.09
N THR A 289 -0.19 4.81 0.01
CA THR A 289 0.64 5.60 -0.93
C THR A 289 -0.19 6.67 -1.64
N ASN A 290 -1.48 6.39 -1.89
CA ASN A 290 -2.50 7.37 -2.22
C ASN A 290 -3.42 7.54 -1.01
N GLY A 291 -4.29 8.55 -1.05
CA GLY A 291 -5.41 8.70 -0.12
C GLY A 291 -6.72 8.50 -0.87
N GLU A 292 -7.36 7.36 -0.66
CA GLU A 292 -8.70 7.10 -1.19
C GLU A 292 -9.74 7.62 -0.19
N LEU A 293 -10.65 8.45 -0.67
CA LEU A 293 -11.69 9.11 0.14
C LEU A 293 -13.06 8.70 -0.38
N VAL A 294 -13.96 8.37 0.54
CA VAL A 294 -15.39 8.18 0.23
C VAL A 294 -16.22 8.98 1.22
N LEU A 295 -17.10 9.83 0.71
CA LEU A 295 -18.01 10.66 1.51
C LEU A 295 -19.45 10.32 1.15
N GLY A 296 -20.27 10.02 2.14
CA GLY A 296 -21.70 9.80 1.94
C GLY A 296 -22.39 9.07 3.05
N ASN A 297 -23.55 8.53 2.70
CA ASN A 297 -24.45 7.76 3.56
C ASN A 297 -25.38 6.89 2.68
N ARG A 298 -26.48 6.38 3.25
CA ARG A 298 -27.45 5.56 2.49
C ARG A 298 -28.01 6.25 1.24
N ASP A 299 -28.02 7.58 1.18
CA ASP A 299 -28.63 8.34 0.08
C ASP A 299 -27.70 8.49 -1.14
N GLY A 300 -26.40 8.30 -0.97
CA GLY A 300 -25.43 8.33 -2.05
C GLY A 300 -24.00 8.49 -1.56
N LEU A 301 -23.07 7.97 -2.35
CA LEU A 301 -21.65 7.96 -2.11
C LEU A 301 -20.91 8.73 -3.21
N ILE A 302 -19.89 9.50 -2.84
CA ILE A 302 -18.92 10.06 -3.78
C ILE A 302 -17.53 9.64 -3.36
N ALA A 303 -16.64 9.35 -4.31
CA ALA A 303 -15.31 8.84 -4.04
C ALA A 303 -14.26 9.50 -4.91
N CYS A 304 -13.08 9.71 -4.35
CA CYS A 304 -11.91 10.21 -5.09
C CYS A 304 -10.63 9.54 -4.62
N SER A 305 -9.55 9.70 -5.39
CA SER A 305 -8.19 9.33 -5.00
C SER A 305 -7.31 10.56 -5.06
N THR A 306 -6.51 10.79 -4.04
CA THR A 306 -5.56 11.88 -3.94
C THR A 306 -4.13 11.35 -3.93
N ALA A 307 -3.22 12.07 -4.60
CA ALA A 307 -1.82 11.69 -4.69
C ALA A 307 -1.05 12.13 -3.42
N ALA A 308 -1.36 11.54 -2.27
CA ALA A 308 -0.69 11.85 -1.00
C ALA A 308 0.81 11.54 -1.02
N GLY A 309 1.22 10.56 -1.80
CA GLY A 309 2.61 10.11 -1.87
C GLY A 309 3.02 9.25 -0.66
N PRO A 310 4.20 8.62 -0.69
CA PRO A 310 4.60 7.64 0.30
C PRO A 310 5.29 8.24 1.55
N ALA A 311 5.02 9.50 1.90
CA ALA A 311 5.63 10.16 3.06
C ALA A 311 5.30 9.42 4.37
N PHE A 312 4.02 9.04 4.54
CA PHE A 312 3.56 8.30 5.72
C PHE A 312 4.08 6.86 5.79
N GLU A 313 4.60 6.32 4.69
CA GLU A 313 5.30 5.03 4.67
C GLU A 313 6.82 5.18 4.93
N GLY A 314 7.28 6.38 5.26
CA GLY A 314 8.69 6.71 5.52
C GLY A 314 9.57 6.81 4.25
N ALA A 315 8.98 6.63 3.07
CA ALA A 315 9.70 6.87 1.82
C ALA A 315 9.86 8.37 1.59
N LYS A 316 10.85 8.89 0.99
CA LYS A 316 11.16 10.31 0.79
C LYS A 316 11.55 11.10 2.06
N ILE A 317 11.30 10.60 3.26
CA ILE A 317 11.72 11.20 4.52
C ILE A 317 13.17 10.78 4.81
N THR A 318 13.99 11.71 5.24
CA THR A 318 15.45 11.50 5.40
C THR A 318 15.75 10.35 6.36
N CYS A 319 15.23 10.40 7.58
CA CYS A 319 15.32 9.33 8.57
C CYS A 319 14.08 8.42 8.55
N GLY A 320 13.27 8.46 7.46
CA GLY A 320 12.02 7.72 7.35
C GLY A 320 12.24 6.21 7.24
N MET A 321 11.44 5.47 7.99
CA MET A 321 11.36 4.01 7.93
C MET A 321 9.93 3.55 8.19
N ARG A 322 9.67 2.26 8.02
CA ARG A 322 8.38 1.67 8.41
C ARG A 322 8.28 1.46 9.90
N GLY A 323 7.07 1.28 10.40
CA GLY A 323 6.80 0.86 11.78
C GLY A 323 7.40 -0.52 12.05
N SER A 324 8.67 -0.55 12.46
CA SER A 324 9.43 -1.75 12.85
C SER A 324 10.35 -1.41 14.00
N LYS A 325 10.99 -2.41 14.56
CA LYS A 325 11.93 -2.25 15.69
C LYS A 325 12.95 -1.15 15.41
N GLY A 326 13.08 -0.19 16.34
CA GLY A 326 13.95 0.96 16.21
C GLY A 326 13.31 2.19 15.55
N ALA A 327 12.07 2.10 15.06
CA ALA A 327 11.35 3.27 14.56
C ALA A 327 10.78 4.10 15.73
N ILE A 328 10.93 5.42 15.67
CA ILE A 328 10.13 6.35 16.47
C ILE A 328 8.71 6.29 15.90
N ASP A 329 7.74 5.84 16.69
CA ASP A 329 6.35 5.69 16.30
C ASP A 329 5.41 6.69 16.99
N HIS A 330 5.81 7.23 18.15
CA HIS A 330 5.09 8.31 18.84
C HIS A 330 6.04 9.37 19.37
N VAL A 331 5.58 10.62 19.31
CA VAL A 331 6.29 11.77 19.87
C VAL A 331 5.30 12.61 20.70
N THR A 332 5.71 13.00 21.89
CA THR A 332 4.93 13.88 22.77
C THR A 332 5.78 15.05 23.27
N VAL A 333 5.15 16.10 23.78
CA VAL A 333 5.84 17.24 24.39
C VAL A 333 5.67 17.19 25.89
N LYS A 334 6.79 17.25 26.63
CA LYS A 334 6.81 17.39 28.09
C LYS A 334 7.90 18.39 28.49
N ASP A 335 7.58 19.34 29.36
CA ASP A 335 8.49 20.36 29.87
C ASP A 335 9.22 21.18 28.78
N GLY A 336 8.57 21.36 27.61
CA GLY A 336 9.11 22.09 26.47
C GLY A 336 10.07 21.30 25.58
N GLU A 337 10.21 19.98 25.82
CA GLU A 337 11.05 19.07 25.02
C GLU A 337 10.20 17.93 24.45
N THR A 338 10.68 17.32 23.35
CA THR A 338 10.05 16.15 22.74
C THR A 338 10.49 14.86 23.44
N ILE A 339 9.53 13.99 23.72
CA ILE A 339 9.77 12.63 24.21
C ILE A 339 9.31 11.66 23.14
N CYS A 340 10.21 10.73 22.75
CA CYS A 340 9.95 9.75 21.72
C CYS A 340 9.72 8.37 22.31
N HIS A 341 8.70 7.67 21.80
CA HIS A 341 8.56 6.23 21.96
C HIS A 341 9.23 5.53 20.76
N VAL A 342 9.90 4.42 21.01
CA VAL A 342 10.62 3.64 19.98
C VAL A 342 10.15 2.20 20.00
N ILE A 343 9.66 1.70 18.88
CA ILE A 343 9.17 0.32 18.74
C ILE A 343 10.27 -0.67 19.19
N GLY A 344 9.91 -1.56 20.12
CA GLY A 344 10.80 -2.59 20.64
C GLY A 344 11.79 -2.11 21.69
N GLU A 345 11.61 -0.91 22.27
CA GLU A 345 12.41 -0.35 23.39
C GLU A 345 13.92 -0.40 23.11
N THR A 346 14.34 -0.04 21.91
CA THR A 346 15.73 -0.05 21.45
C THR A 346 16.19 1.35 21.08
N GLU A 347 17.45 1.48 20.64
CA GLU A 347 17.96 2.72 20.08
C GLU A 347 17.16 3.11 18.82
N ALA A 348 16.78 4.38 18.71
CA ALA A 348 16.09 4.90 17.54
C ALA A 348 17.03 4.92 16.32
N VAL A 349 16.58 4.33 15.21
CA VAL A 349 17.31 4.29 13.93
C VAL A 349 16.58 5.02 12.81
N GLY A 350 15.32 5.40 13.02
CA GLY A 350 14.49 6.15 12.09
C GLY A 350 13.14 6.54 12.68
N ILE A 351 12.28 7.12 11.87
CA ILE A 351 10.93 7.57 12.24
C ILE A 351 9.91 6.98 11.26
N CYS A 352 8.83 6.40 11.76
CA CYS A 352 7.74 5.92 10.91
C CYS A 352 6.65 6.99 10.72
N GLY A 353 5.61 6.66 9.95
CA GLY A 353 4.57 7.63 9.58
C GLY A 353 3.85 8.26 10.77
N SER A 354 3.46 7.46 11.78
CA SER A 354 2.82 7.99 12.98
C SER A 354 3.77 8.90 13.78
N GLY A 355 5.02 8.48 13.97
CA GLY A 355 6.03 9.31 14.61
C GLY A 355 6.34 10.61 13.84
N LEU A 356 6.32 10.56 12.50
CA LEU A 356 6.48 11.76 11.66
C LEU A 356 5.32 12.75 11.88
N LEU A 357 4.10 12.25 11.95
CA LEU A 357 2.91 13.04 12.19
C LEU A 357 2.95 13.71 13.57
N ASP A 358 3.18 12.90 14.61
CA ASP A 358 3.29 13.35 15.99
C ASP A 358 4.47 14.33 16.15
N GLY A 359 5.60 14.02 15.54
CA GLY A 359 6.78 14.88 15.56
C GLY A 359 6.50 16.26 14.96
N ALA A 360 5.85 16.33 13.82
CA ALA A 360 5.49 17.61 13.19
C ALA A 360 4.48 18.40 14.05
N ALA A 361 3.44 17.73 14.58
CA ALA A 361 2.47 18.35 15.49
C ALA A 361 3.16 18.92 16.76
N CYS A 362 4.11 18.17 17.34
CA CYS A 362 4.92 18.63 18.46
C CYS A 362 5.79 19.84 18.08
N LEU A 363 6.40 19.84 16.90
CA LEU A 363 7.25 20.94 16.44
C LEU A 363 6.44 22.21 16.15
N LEU A 364 5.23 22.10 15.64
CA LEU A 364 4.28 23.23 15.52
C LEU A 364 3.96 23.79 16.91
N LYS A 365 3.56 22.93 17.84
CA LYS A 365 3.25 23.32 19.22
C LYS A 365 4.42 24.00 19.95
N LEU A 366 5.65 23.61 19.63
CA LEU A 366 6.87 24.21 20.19
C LEU A 366 7.35 25.46 19.44
N GLY A 367 6.63 25.90 18.39
CA GLY A 367 7.03 27.02 17.53
C GLY A 367 8.37 26.77 16.78
N LYS A 368 8.74 25.50 16.57
CA LYS A 368 9.94 25.12 15.78
C LYS A 368 9.66 25.08 14.28
N ILE A 369 8.41 24.82 13.93
CA ILE A 369 7.86 24.95 12.57
C ILE A 369 6.77 26.03 12.64
N ASP A 370 6.75 26.96 11.72
CA ASP A 370 5.67 27.94 11.58
C ASP A 370 4.54 27.41 10.67
N GLU A 371 3.46 28.19 10.53
CA GLU A 371 2.30 27.84 9.69
C GLU A 371 2.69 27.63 8.22
N THR A 372 3.71 28.30 7.71
CA THR A 372 4.21 28.09 6.33
C THR A 372 5.03 26.82 6.18
N GLY A 373 5.27 26.11 7.27
CA GLY A 373 6.12 24.92 7.31
C GLY A 373 7.61 25.21 7.29
N ARG A 374 8.02 26.43 7.66
CA ARG A 374 9.44 26.77 7.74
C ARG A 374 10.06 26.20 9.00
N LEU A 375 11.11 25.41 8.82
CA LEU A 375 11.95 24.86 9.86
C LEU A 375 13.34 25.53 9.74
N GLU A 376 13.71 26.38 10.72
CA GLU A 376 14.98 27.14 10.60
C GLU A 376 16.24 26.27 10.63
N LYS A 377 16.20 25.19 11.40
CA LYS A 377 17.30 24.23 11.56
C LYS A 377 16.74 22.83 11.67
N GLU A 378 17.54 21.84 11.27
CA GLU A 378 17.21 20.44 11.54
C GLU A 378 16.84 20.23 13.01
N TYR A 379 15.74 19.53 13.25
CA TYR A 379 15.31 19.18 14.60
C TYR A 379 15.67 17.72 14.88
N HIS A 380 16.52 17.51 15.87
CA HIS A 380 16.97 16.19 16.29
C HIS A 380 16.09 15.65 17.42
N PHE A 381 15.38 14.55 17.18
CA PHE A 381 14.70 13.77 18.21
C PHE A 381 15.69 12.92 19.02
N THR A 382 16.73 12.43 18.36
CA THR A 382 17.87 11.72 18.93
C THR A 382 19.12 12.09 18.15
N ASP A 383 20.29 11.63 18.60
CA ASP A 383 21.58 11.90 17.89
C ASP A 383 21.55 11.45 16.41
N ARG A 384 20.70 10.48 16.06
CA ARG A 384 20.63 9.87 14.73
C ARG A 384 19.36 10.17 13.95
N VAL A 385 18.27 10.51 14.62
CA VAL A 385 16.97 10.71 13.99
C VAL A 385 16.56 12.17 14.07
N PHE A 386 16.36 12.77 12.92
CA PHE A 386 16.02 14.19 12.79
C PHE A 386 15.05 14.42 11.64
N LEU A 387 14.40 15.58 11.65
CA LEU A 387 13.64 16.13 10.53
C LEU A 387 14.33 17.39 10.02
N ASN A 388 14.33 17.55 8.71
CA ASN A 388 14.82 18.73 8.01
C ASN A 388 13.72 19.41 7.18
N GLN A 389 14.01 20.55 6.57
CA GLN A 389 13.04 21.32 5.79
C GLN A 389 12.43 20.51 4.62
N LYS A 390 13.18 19.60 4.01
CA LYS A 390 12.68 18.76 2.93
C LYS A 390 11.65 17.77 3.45
N ASP A 391 11.87 17.19 4.61
CA ASP A 391 10.93 16.24 5.23
C ASP A 391 9.61 16.93 5.57
N ILE A 392 9.66 18.18 6.07
CA ILE A 392 8.46 18.97 6.33
C ILE A 392 7.71 19.26 5.02
N ARG A 393 8.41 19.56 3.91
CA ARG A 393 7.76 19.76 2.61
C ARG A 393 7.06 18.48 2.08
N GLU A 394 7.69 17.32 2.23
CA GLU A 394 7.04 16.05 1.84
C GLU A 394 5.80 15.78 2.70
N LEU A 395 5.82 16.13 3.99
CA LEU A 395 4.65 16.04 4.87
C LEU A 395 3.54 17.02 4.47
N GLN A 396 3.88 18.28 4.15
CA GLN A 396 2.91 19.28 3.69
C GLN A 396 2.21 18.83 2.41
N LEU A 397 2.94 18.28 1.44
CA LEU A 397 2.36 17.73 0.20
C LEU A 397 1.37 16.60 0.51
N ALA A 398 1.75 15.68 1.40
CA ALA A 398 0.93 14.52 1.74
C ALA A 398 -0.35 14.92 2.50
N LYS A 399 -0.23 15.78 3.52
CA LYS A 399 -1.38 16.22 4.32
C LYS A 399 -2.34 17.07 3.49
N ALA A 400 -1.80 17.97 2.64
CA ALA A 400 -2.60 18.83 1.78
C ALA A 400 -3.44 18.03 0.78
N ALA A 401 -2.91 16.94 0.23
CA ALA A 401 -3.65 16.07 -0.68
C ALA A 401 -4.90 15.48 -0.02
N ILE A 402 -4.78 15.02 1.22
CA ILE A 402 -5.91 14.45 1.98
C ILE A 402 -6.90 15.56 2.36
N ALA A 403 -6.44 16.66 2.95
CA ALA A 403 -7.28 17.77 3.37
C ALA A 403 -8.06 18.38 2.20
N ALA A 404 -7.37 18.65 1.08
CA ALA A 404 -8.02 19.15 -0.14
C ALA A 404 -9.04 18.17 -0.71
N GLY A 405 -8.74 16.87 -0.67
CA GLY A 405 -9.70 15.84 -1.07
C GLY A 405 -10.97 15.85 -0.21
N ILE A 406 -10.85 15.98 1.10
CA ILE A 406 -11.98 16.08 2.02
C ILE A 406 -12.83 17.32 1.68
N ARG A 407 -12.21 18.49 1.57
CA ARG A 407 -12.92 19.74 1.23
C ARG A 407 -13.61 19.66 -0.14
N SER A 408 -12.90 19.14 -1.14
CA SER A 408 -13.46 19.00 -2.49
C SER A 408 -14.67 18.06 -2.53
N LEU A 409 -14.64 16.95 -1.79
CA LEU A 409 -15.81 16.07 -1.68
C LEU A 409 -16.97 16.76 -0.97
N CYS A 410 -16.72 17.53 0.09
CA CYS A 410 -17.76 18.32 0.75
C CYS A 410 -18.40 19.34 -0.19
N GLU A 411 -17.60 20.08 -0.96
CA GLU A 411 -18.10 21.05 -1.95
C GLU A 411 -18.93 20.37 -3.04
N LYS A 412 -18.45 19.25 -3.61
CA LYS A 412 -19.18 18.46 -4.62
C LYS A 412 -20.52 17.92 -4.08
N LYS A 413 -20.55 17.53 -2.79
CA LYS A 413 -21.75 17.04 -2.11
C LYS A 413 -22.68 18.18 -1.66
N GLY A 414 -22.21 19.42 -1.67
CA GLY A 414 -22.96 20.61 -1.22
C GLY A 414 -23.17 20.65 0.30
N ILE A 415 -22.23 20.13 1.08
CA ILE A 415 -22.26 20.10 2.54
C ILE A 415 -21.05 20.82 3.12
N LYS A 416 -21.12 21.16 4.42
CA LYS A 416 -19.98 21.66 5.18
C LYS A 416 -19.20 20.47 5.79
N VAL A 417 -17.92 20.68 6.09
CA VAL A 417 -17.10 19.69 6.81
C VAL A 417 -17.74 19.34 8.17
N SER A 418 -18.32 20.32 8.86
CA SER A 418 -19.03 20.13 10.13
C SER A 418 -20.23 19.17 10.06
N ASP A 419 -20.79 18.94 8.89
CA ASP A 419 -21.93 18.02 8.68
C ASP A 419 -21.49 16.54 8.65
N ILE A 420 -20.18 16.27 8.56
CA ILE A 420 -19.61 14.92 8.67
C ILE A 420 -19.74 14.45 10.12
N SER A 421 -20.54 13.42 10.36
CA SER A 421 -20.81 12.90 11.70
C SER A 421 -19.83 11.82 12.15
N ARG A 422 -19.20 11.09 11.20
CA ARG A 422 -18.24 10.02 11.45
C ARG A 422 -17.08 10.09 10.47
N VAL A 423 -15.88 9.76 10.94
CA VAL A 423 -14.67 9.58 10.12
C VAL A 423 -14.11 8.20 10.40
N LEU A 424 -14.02 7.38 9.36
CA LEU A 424 -13.47 6.03 9.39
C LEU A 424 -12.09 6.06 8.70
N ILE A 425 -11.03 5.75 9.45
CA ILE A 425 -9.68 5.69 8.92
C ILE A 425 -9.31 4.24 8.67
N ALA A 426 -9.14 3.87 7.41
CA ALA A 426 -8.66 2.58 6.95
C ALA A 426 -7.16 2.58 6.67
N GLY A 427 -6.61 1.40 6.42
CA GLY A 427 -5.21 1.20 6.08
C GLY A 427 -4.30 1.00 7.28
N ALA A 428 -3.11 0.47 7.02
CA ALA A 428 -2.14 0.13 8.07
C ALA A 428 -1.69 1.35 8.87
N PHE A 429 -1.53 2.49 8.22
CA PHE A 429 -1.15 3.75 8.84
C PHE A 429 -2.23 4.28 9.79
N GLY A 430 -3.50 4.21 9.37
CA GLY A 430 -4.63 4.72 10.14
C GLY A 430 -4.81 4.09 11.52
N ASN A 431 -4.30 2.88 11.72
CA ASN A 431 -4.40 2.19 13.02
C ASN A 431 -3.43 2.75 14.07
N TYR A 432 -2.37 3.41 13.66
CA TYR A 432 -1.35 3.99 14.54
C TYR A 432 -1.38 5.52 14.54
N LEU A 433 -2.30 6.12 13.79
CA LEU A 433 -2.47 7.56 13.69
C LEU A 433 -3.10 8.11 14.97
N ASP A 434 -2.47 9.12 15.57
CA ASP A 434 -3.10 9.92 16.62
C ASP A 434 -4.05 10.96 15.99
N PRO A 435 -5.37 10.91 16.31
CA PRO A 435 -6.32 11.88 15.79
C PRO A 435 -5.97 13.34 16.11
N ALA A 436 -5.41 13.61 17.29
CA ALA A 436 -5.03 14.97 17.69
C ALA A 436 -3.87 15.49 16.82
N SER A 437 -2.87 14.66 16.59
CA SER A 437 -1.72 15.01 15.71
C SER A 437 -2.16 15.22 14.25
N ALA A 438 -3.06 14.36 13.74
CA ALA A 438 -3.61 14.49 12.40
C ALA A 438 -4.36 15.80 12.17
N CYS A 439 -5.14 16.22 13.17
CA CYS A 439 -5.86 17.49 13.16
C CYS A 439 -4.92 18.68 13.37
N ALA A 440 -3.94 18.56 14.27
CA ALA A 440 -2.99 19.64 14.56
C ALA A 440 -2.15 20.04 13.34
N ILE A 441 -1.82 19.09 12.45
CA ILE A 441 -1.14 19.42 11.20
C ILE A 441 -2.11 19.77 10.05
N GLY A 442 -3.43 19.75 10.28
CA GLY A 442 -4.45 20.05 9.29
C GLY A 442 -4.57 18.98 8.19
N MET A 443 -4.23 17.72 8.47
CA MET A 443 -4.49 16.61 7.55
C MET A 443 -5.97 16.24 7.55
N ILE A 444 -6.58 16.26 8.71
CA ILE A 444 -8.02 16.12 8.93
C ILE A 444 -8.52 17.40 9.60
N PRO A 445 -9.62 18.00 9.15
CA PRO A 445 -10.17 19.19 9.76
C PRO A 445 -10.38 19.04 11.28
N PRO A 446 -9.97 20.03 12.10
CA PRO A 446 -9.98 19.93 13.56
C PRO A 446 -11.35 19.60 14.17
N GLU A 447 -12.43 20.10 13.58
CA GLU A 447 -13.81 19.85 14.02
C GLU A 447 -14.23 18.37 13.93
N LEU A 448 -13.46 17.55 13.21
CA LEU A 448 -13.71 16.10 13.06
C LEU A 448 -12.94 15.25 14.07
N GLN A 449 -12.05 15.81 14.89
CA GLN A 449 -11.14 15.08 15.78
C GLN A 449 -11.84 14.01 16.64
N THR A 450 -12.95 14.36 17.28
CA THR A 450 -13.70 13.45 18.17
C THR A 450 -14.56 12.42 17.42
N ARG A 451 -14.63 12.51 16.09
CA ARG A 451 -15.45 11.67 15.20
C ARG A 451 -14.63 10.58 14.51
N ILE A 452 -13.31 10.58 14.74
CA ILE A 452 -12.35 9.67 14.08
C ILE A 452 -12.37 8.29 14.76
N THR A 453 -12.48 7.25 13.95
CA THR A 453 -12.37 5.85 14.38
C THR A 453 -11.49 5.10 13.38
N SER A 454 -10.47 4.38 13.85
CA SER A 454 -9.70 3.47 13.02
C SER A 454 -10.45 2.16 12.78
N ILE A 455 -10.43 1.68 11.53
CA ILE A 455 -11.06 0.42 11.11
C ILE A 455 -10.05 -0.59 10.55
N GLY A 456 -8.76 -0.33 10.72
CA GLY A 456 -7.70 -1.26 10.33
C GLY A 456 -7.66 -1.58 8.85
N ASN A 457 -7.27 -2.82 8.49
CA ASN A 457 -7.30 -3.27 7.09
C ASN A 457 -8.74 -3.65 6.68
N ALA A 458 -9.59 -2.64 6.50
CA ALA A 458 -10.98 -2.83 6.08
C ALA A 458 -11.10 -3.40 4.66
N ALA A 459 -10.15 -3.12 3.77
CA ALA A 459 -10.11 -3.70 2.43
C ALA A 459 -10.01 -5.24 2.47
N GLY A 460 -9.04 -5.74 3.24
CA GLY A 460 -8.88 -7.18 3.46
C GLY A 460 -10.04 -7.81 4.21
N GLU A 461 -10.61 -7.12 5.20
CA GLU A 461 -11.81 -7.57 5.93
C GLU A 461 -13.01 -7.71 5.00
N GLY A 462 -13.27 -6.71 4.14
CA GLY A 462 -14.34 -6.78 3.14
C GLY A 462 -14.13 -7.92 2.12
N ALA A 463 -12.88 -8.18 1.73
CA ALA A 463 -12.55 -9.32 0.90
C ALA A 463 -12.84 -10.66 1.61
N CYS A 464 -12.56 -10.77 2.92
CA CYS A 464 -12.93 -11.94 3.74
C CYS A 464 -14.44 -12.11 3.82
N MET A 465 -15.19 -11.01 4.07
CA MET A 465 -16.66 -11.04 4.09
C MET A 465 -17.23 -11.53 2.76
N ALA A 466 -16.69 -11.06 1.63
CA ALA A 466 -17.12 -11.50 0.30
C ALA A 466 -16.70 -12.96 -0.01
N ALA A 467 -15.63 -13.46 0.61
CA ALA A 467 -15.20 -14.86 0.44
C ALA A 467 -16.15 -15.84 1.13
N VAL A 468 -16.61 -15.49 2.34
CA VAL A 468 -17.47 -16.36 3.15
C VAL A 468 -18.97 -16.16 2.88
N ASN A 469 -19.34 -15.08 2.18
CA ASN A 469 -20.75 -14.76 1.91
C ASN A 469 -20.95 -14.22 0.49
N ARG A 470 -21.68 -14.97 -0.34
CA ARG A 470 -21.98 -14.60 -1.73
C ARG A 470 -22.74 -13.29 -1.84
N GLU A 471 -23.65 -12.99 -0.91
CA GLU A 471 -24.42 -11.74 -0.93
C GLU A 471 -23.53 -10.52 -0.72
N GLN A 472 -22.46 -10.62 0.07
CA GLN A 472 -21.48 -9.54 0.25
C GLN A 472 -20.68 -9.29 -1.05
N PHE A 473 -20.37 -10.34 -1.81
CA PHE A 473 -19.78 -10.18 -3.13
C PHE A 473 -20.75 -9.49 -4.11
N GLU A 474 -22.03 -9.85 -4.13
CA GLU A 474 -23.03 -9.16 -4.95
C GLU A 474 -23.27 -7.71 -4.47
N ARG A 475 -23.28 -7.49 -3.14
CA ARG A 475 -23.36 -6.14 -2.56
C ARG A 475 -22.21 -5.25 -3.03
N SER A 476 -20.99 -5.80 -3.20
CA SER A 476 -19.86 -5.05 -3.71
C SER A 476 -20.11 -4.43 -5.09
N ARG A 477 -20.87 -5.13 -5.97
CA ARG A 477 -21.26 -4.61 -7.29
C ARG A 477 -22.19 -3.39 -7.17
N ILE A 478 -23.15 -3.47 -6.22
CA ILE A 478 -24.08 -2.38 -5.95
C ILE A 478 -23.35 -1.17 -5.36
N LEU A 479 -22.43 -1.41 -4.43
CA LEU A 479 -21.61 -0.35 -3.81
C LEU A 479 -20.76 0.41 -4.82
N ALA A 480 -20.09 -0.30 -5.71
CA ALA A 480 -19.29 0.33 -6.76
C ALA A 480 -20.14 1.17 -7.73
N GLN A 481 -21.36 0.72 -8.05
CA GLN A 481 -22.29 1.48 -8.91
C GLN A 481 -22.92 2.68 -8.18
N LYS A 482 -23.11 2.58 -6.86
CA LYS A 482 -23.65 3.67 -6.03
C LYS A 482 -22.64 4.79 -5.78
N ALA A 483 -21.35 4.48 -5.79
CA ALA A 483 -20.29 5.44 -5.55
C ALA A 483 -19.96 6.20 -6.83
N GLU A 484 -20.24 7.50 -6.85
CA GLU A 484 -19.84 8.40 -7.94
C GLU A 484 -18.34 8.73 -7.84
N PHE A 485 -17.59 8.48 -8.90
CA PHE A 485 -16.17 8.81 -8.95
C PHE A 485 -15.99 10.30 -9.29
N VAL A 486 -15.20 10.99 -8.47
CA VAL A 486 -14.79 12.39 -8.67
C VAL A 486 -13.34 12.42 -9.10
N GLU A 487 -13.08 12.81 -10.36
CA GLU A 487 -11.71 13.02 -10.86
C GLU A 487 -11.17 14.36 -10.39
N LEU A 488 -10.15 14.34 -9.53
CA LEU A 488 -9.56 15.54 -8.93
C LEU A 488 -8.34 16.07 -9.70
N ALA A 489 -7.64 15.21 -10.45
CA ALA A 489 -6.36 15.60 -11.08
C ALA A 489 -6.52 16.75 -12.11
N LEU A 490 -7.69 16.87 -12.73
CA LEU A 490 -8.03 17.88 -13.72
C LEU A 490 -8.94 18.98 -13.15
N ASP A 491 -9.30 18.93 -11.87
CA ASP A 491 -10.20 19.89 -11.22
C ASP A 491 -9.41 21.11 -10.73
N MET A 492 -9.67 22.26 -11.32
CA MET A 492 -9.00 23.52 -10.94
C MET A 492 -9.35 23.94 -9.50
N GLY A 493 -10.58 23.69 -9.04
CA GLY A 493 -10.99 23.98 -7.67
C GLY A 493 -10.20 23.14 -6.66
N PHE A 494 -9.97 21.85 -6.98
CA PHE A 494 -9.09 21.02 -6.15
C PHE A 494 -7.67 21.58 -6.08
N GLN A 495 -7.11 22.07 -7.19
CA GLN A 495 -5.75 22.62 -7.20
C GLN A 495 -5.63 23.88 -6.34
N GLU A 496 -6.63 24.75 -6.35
CA GLU A 496 -6.70 25.96 -5.50
C GLU A 496 -6.75 25.55 -4.02
N ILE A 497 -7.66 24.65 -3.65
CA ILE A 497 -7.78 24.12 -2.29
C ILE A 497 -6.48 23.43 -1.86
N TYR A 498 -5.85 22.65 -2.75
CA TYR A 498 -4.59 21.97 -2.44
C TYR A 498 -3.46 22.93 -2.07
N VAL A 499 -3.37 24.08 -2.76
CA VAL A 499 -2.37 25.11 -2.44
C VAL A 499 -2.66 25.75 -1.09
N GLU A 500 -3.93 26.06 -0.78
CA GLU A 500 -4.33 26.58 0.53
C GLU A 500 -3.97 25.59 1.67
N GLU A 501 -4.27 24.31 1.46
CA GLU A 501 -4.00 23.27 2.44
C GLU A 501 -2.51 22.93 2.59
N MET A 502 -1.60 23.55 1.86
CA MET A 502 -0.16 23.38 2.07
C MET A 502 0.33 24.00 3.39
N GLU A 503 -0.34 25.04 3.87
CA GLU A 503 -0.03 25.64 5.16
C GLU A 503 -0.52 24.77 6.32
N PHE A 504 0.15 24.86 7.44
CA PHE A 504 -0.34 24.26 8.70
C PHE A 504 -1.36 25.20 9.34
N PRO A 505 -2.30 24.67 10.15
CA PRO A 505 -3.24 25.51 10.90
C PRO A 505 -2.50 26.54 11.78
N GLY A 506 -2.92 27.80 11.74
CA GLY A 506 -2.41 28.85 12.61
C GLY A 506 -2.99 28.76 14.02
N GLU A 507 -2.35 29.42 15.02
CA GLU A 507 -2.79 29.43 16.42
C GLU A 507 -4.23 29.96 16.62
N SER A 508 -4.79 30.69 15.65
CA SER A 508 -6.12 31.30 15.76
C SER A 508 -7.32 30.38 15.47
N GLU A 509 -7.10 29.14 15.06
CA GLU A 509 -8.18 28.19 14.76
C GLU A 509 -8.43 27.17 15.90
N HIS A 510 -7.75 27.33 17.06
CA HIS A 510 -7.84 26.43 18.21
C HIS A 510 -8.54 27.04 19.45
N GLU A 511 -9.27 28.20 19.32
CA GLU A 511 -10.11 28.74 20.41
C GLU A 511 -11.57 28.26 20.33
#